data_9a31e7939fb13468640a68ecb1ed9e1a
#
_entry.id   9a31e7939fb13468640a68ecb1ed9e1a
#
_cell.length_a   1.000
_cell.length_b   1.000
_cell.length_c   1.000
_cell.angle_alpha   90.00
_cell.angle_beta   90.00
_cell.angle_gamma   90.00
#
_symmetry.space_group_name_H-M   'P 1'
#
loop_
_entity.id
_entity.type
_entity.pdbx_description
1 polymer ?
#
loop_
_entity_poly.entity_id
_entity_poly.type
_entity_poly.pdbx_seq_one_letter_code
_entity_poly.pdbx_strand_id
1 'polypeptide(L)'
;LLSLDAAQASLVINRLPRNTQIWGISLLNPGDPETNPTASSLVYDMNNAVFVDSPLLVEYNNESFEAKFQTAMPYSLTAKRLFALGVDALAAAERWAHQEMTFKFSGESGTWTSNRGHSALLDRKPATILIQDGTLQLLTLEPSNH
;
A
#
# COMPACT_ATOMS: atom_id res chain seq x y z
N LEU A 1 11.06 10.88 8.72
CA LEU A 1 9.67 10.49 8.52
C LEU A 1 8.85 11.71 8.12
N LEU A 2 8.14 11.64 6.98
CA LEU A 2 7.25 12.70 6.52
C LEU A 2 5.78 12.28 6.72
N SER A 3 4.99 13.21 7.28
CA SER A 3 3.53 13.11 7.41
C SER A 3 2.83 14.18 6.55
N LEU A 4 3.35 14.38 5.33
CA LEU A 4 2.86 15.32 4.33
C LEU A 4 2.14 14.56 3.22
N ASP A 5 1.23 15.21 2.52
CA ASP A 5 0.73 14.67 1.26
C ASP A 5 1.80 14.75 0.15
N ALA A 6 1.57 14.06 -0.96
CA ALA A 6 2.54 13.95 -2.04
C ALA A 6 2.96 15.31 -2.62
N ALA A 7 2.03 16.25 -2.77
CA ALA A 7 2.32 17.57 -3.33
C ALA A 7 3.16 18.43 -2.37
N GLN A 8 2.87 18.39 -1.08
CA GLN A 8 3.67 19.08 -0.06
C GLN A 8 5.04 18.44 0.09
N ALA A 9 5.10 17.10 0.05
CA ALA A 9 6.34 16.36 0.16
C ALA A 9 7.30 16.66 -1.00
N SER A 10 6.82 16.75 -2.25
CA SER A 10 7.66 17.04 -3.40
C SER A 10 8.39 18.38 -3.26
N LEU A 11 7.70 19.41 -2.71
CA LEU A 11 8.30 20.73 -2.46
C LEU A 11 9.44 20.68 -1.43
N VAL A 12 9.34 19.81 -0.45
CA VAL A 12 10.38 19.63 0.58
C VAL A 12 11.51 18.76 0.04
N ILE A 13 11.18 17.64 -0.59
CA ILE A 13 12.16 16.66 -1.09
C ILE A 13 13.12 17.30 -2.10
N ASN A 14 12.62 18.13 -3.00
CA ASN A 14 13.42 18.84 -3.99
C ASN A 14 14.45 19.83 -3.38
N ARG A 15 14.35 20.13 -2.10
CA ARG A 15 15.29 20.99 -1.36
C ARG A 15 16.26 20.20 -0.47
N LEU A 16 16.08 18.91 -0.35
CA LEU A 16 16.95 18.05 0.44
C LEU A 16 18.16 17.57 -0.39
N PRO A 17 19.28 17.22 0.26
CA PRO A 17 20.38 16.55 -0.41
C PRO A 17 19.91 15.30 -1.15
N ARG A 18 20.43 15.05 -2.36
CA ARG A 18 20.00 13.94 -3.24
C ARG A 18 20.09 12.55 -2.61
N ASN A 19 20.89 12.37 -1.57
CA ASN A 19 21.08 11.10 -0.88
C ASN A 19 20.19 10.97 0.39
N THR A 20 19.28 11.92 0.60
CA THR A 20 18.37 11.85 1.76
C THR A 20 17.34 10.77 1.53
N GLN A 21 17.32 9.75 2.38
CA GLN A 21 16.28 8.72 2.32
C GLN A 21 15.00 9.23 2.98
N ILE A 22 13.90 9.18 2.23
CA ILE A 22 12.60 9.67 2.64
C ILE A 22 11.72 8.49 3.04
N TRP A 23 11.15 8.57 4.23
CA TRP A 23 10.15 7.60 4.70
C TRP A 23 8.86 8.32 5.04
N GLY A 24 7.75 7.73 4.65
CA GLY A 24 6.45 8.31 4.90
C GLY A 24 5.33 7.30 5.10
N ILE A 25 4.15 7.83 5.21
CA ILE A 25 2.90 7.06 5.34
C ILE A 25 2.13 7.12 4.02
N SER A 26 0.98 6.49 3.95
CA SER A 26 0.12 6.42 2.76
C SER A 26 -0.29 7.77 2.14
N LEU A 27 -0.12 8.88 2.87
CA LEU A 27 -0.32 10.23 2.33
C LEU A 27 0.70 10.61 1.26
N LEU A 28 1.89 9.97 1.25
CA LEU A 28 2.89 10.15 0.20
C LEU A 28 2.52 9.51 -1.14
N ASN A 29 1.49 8.67 -1.18
CA ASN A 29 1.05 8.08 -2.43
C ASN A 29 0.47 9.14 -3.37
N PRO A 30 1.11 9.44 -4.51
CA PRO A 30 0.65 10.48 -5.44
C PRO A 30 -0.57 10.05 -6.26
N GLY A 31 -0.93 8.79 -6.23
CA GLY A 31 -1.93 8.18 -7.10
C GLY A 31 -1.30 7.48 -8.29
N ASP A 32 -2.15 7.07 -9.20
CA ASP A 32 -1.76 6.37 -10.41
C ASP A 32 -1.25 7.35 -11.48
N PRO A 33 0.01 7.23 -11.90
CA PRO A 33 0.60 8.10 -12.93
C PRO A 33 -0.08 7.98 -14.30
N GLU A 34 -0.69 6.83 -14.61
CA GLU A 34 -1.33 6.61 -15.91
C GLU A 34 -2.66 7.38 -16.03
N THR A 35 -3.36 7.55 -14.91
CA THR A 35 -4.69 8.17 -14.87
C THR A 35 -4.68 9.62 -14.39
N ASN A 36 -3.59 10.08 -13.76
CA ASN A 36 -3.47 11.40 -13.19
C ASN A 36 -2.14 12.08 -13.60
N PRO A 37 -2.17 13.10 -14.49
CA PRO A 37 -0.96 13.81 -14.91
C PRO A 37 -0.19 14.46 -13.74
N THR A 38 -0.88 14.89 -12.69
CA THR A 38 -0.23 15.42 -11.49
C THR A 38 0.54 14.35 -10.75
N ALA A 39 -0.02 13.13 -10.64
CA ALA A 39 0.67 12.00 -10.05
C ALA A 39 1.94 11.65 -10.84
N SER A 40 1.88 11.71 -12.17
CA SER A 40 3.03 11.44 -13.05
C SER A 40 4.22 12.35 -12.74
N SER A 41 4.02 13.64 -12.53
CA SER A 41 5.12 14.55 -12.14
C SER A 41 5.62 14.28 -10.71
N LEU A 42 4.70 14.02 -9.77
CA LEU A 42 5.04 13.79 -8.37
C LEU A 42 5.90 12.54 -8.14
N VAL A 43 5.66 11.45 -8.91
CA VAL A 43 6.50 10.24 -8.77
C VAL A 43 7.95 10.50 -9.18
N TYR A 44 8.21 11.36 -10.17
CA TYR A 44 9.59 11.75 -10.52
C TYR A 44 10.23 12.63 -9.45
N ASP A 45 9.48 13.60 -8.91
CA ASP A 45 9.96 14.48 -7.85
C ASP A 45 10.31 13.72 -6.56
N MET A 46 9.57 12.66 -6.26
CA MET A 46 9.73 11.85 -5.04
C MET A 46 10.55 10.57 -5.27
N ASN A 47 11.39 10.52 -6.29
CA ASN A 47 12.23 9.36 -6.54
C ASN A 47 13.05 8.96 -5.30
N ASN A 48 13.14 7.66 -5.01
CA ASN A 48 13.70 7.05 -3.80
C ASN A 48 12.91 7.28 -2.49
N ALA A 49 11.72 7.86 -2.54
CA ALA A 49 10.86 7.90 -1.37
C ALA A 49 10.24 6.51 -1.11
N VAL A 50 10.17 6.16 0.18
CA VAL A 50 9.58 4.91 0.66
C VAL A 50 8.39 5.25 1.55
N PHE A 51 7.29 4.53 1.39
CA PHE A 51 6.11 4.70 2.23
C PHE A 51 5.34 3.38 2.39
N VAL A 52 4.36 3.38 3.30
CA VAL A 52 3.51 2.21 3.52
C VAL A 52 2.11 2.45 2.98
N ASP A 53 1.57 1.48 2.22
CA ASP A 53 0.20 1.53 1.70
C ASP A 53 -0.34 0.13 1.41
N SER A 54 -1.55 0.05 0.83
CA SER A 54 -2.16 -1.20 0.39
C SER A 54 -1.46 -1.75 -0.87
N PRO A 55 -1.10 -3.05 -0.91
CA PRO A 55 -0.52 -3.69 -2.10
C PRO A 55 -1.39 -3.50 -3.35
N LEU A 56 -2.70 -3.56 -3.21
CA LEU A 56 -3.68 -3.37 -4.29
C LEU A 56 -3.39 -2.13 -5.16
N LEU A 57 -2.85 -1.07 -4.58
CA LEU A 57 -2.57 0.19 -5.29
C LEU A 57 -1.38 0.10 -6.26
N VAL A 58 -0.60 -0.98 -6.18
CA VAL A 58 0.61 -1.20 -6.99
C VAL A 58 0.47 -2.44 -7.87
N GLU A 59 -0.26 -3.47 -7.39
CA GLU A 59 -0.35 -4.77 -8.05
C GLU A 59 -1.35 -4.81 -9.20
N TYR A 60 -2.33 -3.90 -9.23
CA TYR A 60 -3.42 -3.95 -10.19
C TYR A 60 -3.53 -2.67 -11.02
N ASN A 61 -3.61 -2.84 -12.32
CA ASN A 61 -4.22 -1.87 -13.23
C ASN A 61 -5.73 -2.13 -13.35
N ASN A 62 -6.46 -1.29 -14.09
CA ASN A 62 -7.91 -1.43 -14.24
C ASN A 62 -8.32 -2.78 -14.80
N GLU A 63 -7.63 -3.28 -15.82
CA GLU A 63 -7.95 -4.54 -16.49
C GLU A 63 -7.77 -5.75 -15.58
N SER A 64 -6.62 -5.86 -14.91
CA SER A 64 -6.33 -6.96 -13.99
C SER A 64 -7.22 -6.92 -12.75
N PHE A 65 -7.62 -5.72 -12.29
CA PHE A 65 -8.55 -5.55 -11.20
C PHE A 65 -9.96 -6.05 -11.59
N GLU A 66 -10.49 -5.62 -12.74
CA GLU A 66 -11.79 -6.07 -13.24
C GLU A 66 -11.83 -7.57 -13.49
N ALA A 67 -10.75 -8.14 -14.03
CA ALA A 67 -10.64 -9.58 -14.23
C ALA A 67 -10.71 -10.37 -12.92
N LYS A 68 -10.09 -9.88 -11.85
CA LYS A 68 -10.07 -10.54 -10.55
C LYS A 68 -11.37 -10.36 -9.76
N PHE A 69 -11.87 -9.13 -9.67
CA PHE A 69 -12.96 -8.79 -8.77
C PHE A 69 -14.33 -8.67 -9.44
N GLN A 70 -14.39 -8.79 -10.76
CA GLN A 70 -15.60 -8.67 -11.57
C GLN A 70 -16.39 -7.38 -11.33
N THR A 71 -15.66 -6.31 -11.02
CA THR A 71 -16.18 -4.97 -10.79
C THR A 71 -15.16 -3.92 -11.21
N ALA A 72 -15.62 -2.72 -11.53
CA ALA A 72 -14.73 -1.61 -11.87
C ALA A 72 -13.86 -1.18 -10.68
N MET A 73 -12.61 -0.83 -10.96
CA MET A 73 -11.70 -0.34 -9.93
C MET A 73 -12.23 0.97 -9.34
N PRO A 74 -12.27 1.12 -8.00
CA PRO A 74 -12.68 2.37 -7.37
C PRO A 74 -11.83 3.55 -7.81
N TYR A 75 -12.46 4.70 -8.01
CA TYR A 75 -11.81 5.87 -8.61
C TYR A 75 -10.76 6.54 -7.70
N SER A 76 -11.04 6.68 -6.40
CA SER A 76 -10.15 7.38 -5.48
C SER A 76 -9.24 6.41 -4.70
N LEU A 77 -8.05 6.89 -4.30
CA LEU A 77 -7.13 6.12 -3.44
C LEU A 77 -7.80 5.64 -2.15
N THR A 78 -8.62 6.52 -1.53
CA THR A 78 -9.36 6.15 -0.31
C THR A 78 -10.35 5.02 -0.58
N ALA A 79 -11.10 5.08 -1.67
CA ALA A 79 -12.03 4.02 -2.02
C ALA A 79 -11.31 2.71 -2.37
N LYS A 80 -10.16 2.77 -3.06
CA LYS A 80 -9.31 1.60 -3.32
C LYS A 80 -8.82 0.95 -2.03
N ARG A 81 -8.38 1.75 -1.04
CA ARG A 81 -7.95 1.24 0.28
C ARG A 81 -9.09 0.61 1.06
N LEU A 82 -10.27 1.23 1.05
CA LEU A 82 -11.46 0.68 1.71
C LEU A 82 -11.92 -0.61 1.04
N PHE A 83 -11.85 -0.70 -0.29
CA PHE A 83 -12.15 -1.92 -1.02
C PHE A 83 -11.18 -3.04 -0.60
N ALA A 84 -9.86 -2.78 -0.64
CA ALA A 84 -8.84 -3.73 -0.21
C ALA A 84 -9.07 -4.23 1.22
N LEU A 85 -9.38 -3.31 2.13
CA LEU A 85 -9.70 -3.64 3.52
C LEU A 85 -10.95 -4.51 3.64
N GLY A 86 -12.00 -4.22 2.86
CA GLY A 86 -13.25 -4.99 2.85
C GLY A 86 -13.05 -6.42 2.35
N VAL A 87 -12.29 -6.62 1.27
CA VAL A 87 -11.93 -7.95 0.75
C VAL A 87 -11.19 -8.76 1.81
N ASP A 88 -10.20 -8.16 2.46
CA ASP A 88 -9.40 -8.84 3.48
C ASP A 88 -10.20 -9.13 4.76
N ALA A 89 -11.08 -8.21 5.15
CA ALA A 89 -11.96 -8.41 6.30
C ALA A 89 -12.91 -9.60 6.08
N LEU A 90 -13.43 -9.77 4.86
CA LEU A 90 -14.24 -10.93 4.49
C LEU A 90 -13.41 -12.22 4.58
N ALA A 91 -12.20 -12.23 4.01
CA ALA A 91 -11.31 -13.37 4.06
C ALA A 91 -10.92 -13.76 5.50
N ALA A 92 -10.74 -12.78 6.39
CA ALA A 92 -10.51 -13.04 7.81
C ALA A 92 -11.75 -13.61 8.51
N ALA A 93 -12.95 -13.07 8.20
CA ALA A 93 -14.21 -13.53 8.76
C ALA A 93 -14.52 -14.98 8.35
N GLU A 94 -14.25 -15.35 7.10
CA GLU A 94 -14.40 -16.73 6.62
C GLU A 94 -13.51 -17.71 7.38
N ARG A 95 -12.24 -17.37 7.64
CA ARG A 95 -11.33 -18.19 8.44
C ARG A 95 -11.84 -18.37 9.87
N TRP A 96 -12.33 -17.32 10.48
CA TRP A 96 -12.92 -17.43 11.82
C TRP A 96 -14.20 -18.26 11.82
N ALA A 97 -15.04 -18.17 10.80
CA ALA A 97 -16.23 -19.01 10.67
C ALA A 97 -15.85 -20.51 10.57
N HIS A 98 -14.71 -20.82 9.95
CA HIS A 98 -14.12 -22.17 9.92
C HIS A 98 -13.31 -22.53 11.18
N GLN A 99 -13.40 -21.72 12.24
CA GLN A 99 -12.74 -21.94 13.53
C GLN A 99 -11.19 -21.91 13.47
N GLU A 100 -10.63 -21.28 12.42
CA GLU A 100 -9.19 -21.03 12.36
C GLU A 100 -8.84 -19.92 13.38
N MET A 101 -8.26 -20.31 14.52
CA MET A 101 -7.92 -19.37 15.59
C MET A 101 -6.58 -18.66 15.36
N THR A 102 -5.71 -19.29 14.57
CA THR A 102 -4.40 -18.75 14.22
C THR A 102 -4.22 -18.85 12.72
N PHE A 103 -4.01 -17.71 12.06
CA PHE A 103 -3.76 -17.70 10.63
C PHE A 103 -2.88 -16.49 10.23
N LYS A 104 -2.24 -16.63 9.08
CA LYS A 104 -1.53 -15.55 8.38
C LYS A 104 -1.84 -15.63 6.90
N PHE A 105 -2.19 -14.50 6.29
CA PHE A 105 -2.36 -14.43 4.84
C PHE A 105 -1.92 -13.08 4.27
N SER A 106 -1.51 -13.09 3.02
CA SER A 106 -1.28 -11.87 2.24
C SER A 106 -2.58 -11.49 1.57
N GLY A 107 -3.06 -10.30 1.87
CA GLY A 107 -4.30 -9.74 1.34
C GLY A 107 -4.07 -8.48 0.52
N GLU A 108 -5.14 -7.90 0.05
CA GLU A 108 -5.16 -6.71 -0.81
C GLU A 108 -4.74 -5.42 -0.07
N SER A 109 -4.93 -5.38 1.24
CA SER A 109 -4.55 -4.24 2.09
C SER A 109 -3.24 -4.44 2.84
N GLY A 110 -2.65 -5.65 2.80
CA GLY A 110 -1.41 -6.00 3.48
C GLY A 110 -1.41 -7.43 4.00
N THR A 111 -0.41 -7.75 4.82
CA THR A 111 -0.33 -9.06 5.48
C THR A 111 -1.11 -9.03 6.78
N TRP A 112 -2.00 -9.99 6.94
CA TRP A 112 -2.85 -10.17 8.11
C TRP A 112 -2.39 -11.33 8.97
N THR A 113 -2.42 -11.15 10.28
CA THR A 113 -2.07 -12.18 11.25
C THR A 113 -3.11 -12.19 12.38
N SER A 114 -3.63 -13.37 12.69
CA SER A 114 -4.49 -13.63 13.84
C SER A 114 -3.82 -14.62 14.78
N ASN A 115 -3.87 -14.33 16.08
CA ASN A 115 -3.49 -15.26 17.13
C ASN A 115 -4.48 -15.13 18.28
N ARG A 116 -5.67 -15.67 18.08
CA ARG A 116 -6.81 -15.55 19.01
C ARG A 116 -6.57 -16.22 20.37
N GLY A 117 -5.60 -17.12 20.45
CA GLY A 117 -5.18 -17.73 21.71
C GLY A 117 -4.49 -16.75 22.68
N HIS A 118 -3.97 -15.62 22.15
CA HIS A 118 -3.24 -14.63 22.95
C HIS A 118 -3.86 -13.23 22.88
N SER A 119 -4.60 -12.92 21.83
CA SER A 119 -5.23 -11.61 21.64
C SER A 119 -6.48 -11.74 20.77
N ALA A 120 -7.51 -10.96 21.08
CA ALA A 120 -8.67 -10.80 20.20
C ALA A 120 -8.38 -9.86 19.01
N LEU A 121 -7.17 -9.32 18.92
CA LEU A 121 -6.77 -8.37 17.89
C LEU A 121 -6.32 -9.11 16.63
N LEU A 122 -6.67 -8.52 15.50
CA LEU A 122 -6.21 -8.88 14.18
C LEU A 122 -5.16 -7.85 13.76
N ASP A 123 -3.92 -8.30 13.59
CA ASP A 123 -2.82 -7.45 13.15
C ASP A 123 -2.78 -7.36 11.64
N ARG A 124 -2.57 -6.14 11.13
CA ARG A 124 -2.35 -5.86 9.71
C ARG A 124 -1.03 -5.13 9.50
N LYS A 125 -0.17 -5.70 8.68
CA LYS A 125 1.06 -5.05 8.22
C LYS A 125 0.87 -4.61 6.77
N PRO A 126 0.81 -3.29 6.48
CA PRO A 126 0.72 -2.78 5.12
C PRO A 126 1.98 -3.12 4.31
N ALA A 127 1.91 -3.00 3.00
CA ALA A 127 3.07 -3.15 2.15
C ALA A 127 3.99 -1.93 2.25
N THR A 128 5.29 -2.16 2.05
CA THR A 128 6.27 -1.08 1.84
C THR A 128 6.38 -0.83 0.34
N ILE A 129 6.28 0.43 -0.06
CA ILE A 129 6.30 0.86 -1.45
C ILE A 129 7.47 1.81 -1.65
N LEU A 130 8.24 1.58 -2.70
CA LEU A 130 9.33 2.44 -3.16
C LEU A 130 8.87 3.17 -4.41
N ILE A 131 9.15 4.46 -4.49
CA ILE A 131 9.06 5.24 -5.73
C ILE A 131 10.41 5.16 -6.43
N GLN A 132 10.45 4.53 -7.60
CA GLN A 132 11.67 4.40 -8.38
C GLN A 132 11.40 4.56 -9.87
N ASP A 133 12.20 5.41 -10.53
CA ASP A 133 12.16 5.63 -11.98
C ASP A 133 10.76 5.97 -12.52
N GLY A 134 10.02 6.79 -11.76
CA GLY A 134 8.67 7.22 -12.14
C GLY A 134 7.58 6.17 -11.90
N THR A 135 7.88 5.08 -11.19
CA THR A 135 6.94 4.00 -10.88
C THR A 135 6.85 3.69 -9.40
N LEU A 136 5.73 3.12 -9.00
CA LEU A 136 5.52 2.57 -7.66
C LEU A 136 5.89 1.08 -7.68
N GLN A 137 6.73 0.64 -6.74
CA GLN A 137 7.18 -0.74 -6.67
C GLN A 137 7.01 -1.30 -5.26
N LEU A 138 6.55 -2.53 -5.14
CA LEU A 138 6.52 -3.23 -3.85
C LEU A 138 7.95 -3.57 -3.41
N LEU A 139 8.30 -3.16 -2.21
CA LEU A 139 9.58 -3.48 -1.60
C LEU A 139 9.43 -4.72 -0.73
N THR A 140 9.99 -5.83 -1.19
CA THR A 140 10.10 -7.03 -0.37
C THR A 140 11.25 -6.83 0.62
N LEU A 141 10.91 -6.54 1.88
CA LEU A 141 11.92 -6.53 2.94
C LEU A 141 12.24 -8.00 3.25
N GLU A 142 13.37 -8.49 2.76
CA GLU A 142 13.92 -9.76 3.24
C GLU A 142 14.08 -9.67 4.76
N PRO A 143 13.63 -10.69 5.53
CA PRO A 143 13.92 -10.71 6.96
C PRO A 143 15.44 -10.72 7.12
N SER A 144 15.99 -9.66 7.72
CA SER A 144 17.41 -9.64 8.11
C SER A 144 17.64 -10.79 9.08
N ASN A 145 18.35 -11.82 8.62
CA ASN A 145 18.87 -12.88 9.49
C ASN A 145 19.90 -12.24 10.45
N HIS A 146 19.44 -11.90 11.63
CA HIS A 146 20.29 -11.59 12.78
C HIS A 146 20.12 -12.69 13.82
#